data_1bc091145a88951370e88fec123251df
#
_entry.id   1bc091145a88951370e88fec123251df
#
_cell.length_a   1.000
_cell.length_b   1.000
_cell.length_c   1.000
_cell.angle_alpha   90.00
_cell.angle_beta   90.00
_cell.angle_gamma   90.00
#
_symmetry.space_group_name_H-M   'P 1'
#
loop_
_entity.id
_entity.type
_entity.pdbx_description
1 polymer ?
#
loop_
_entity_poly.entity_id
_entity_poly.type
_entity_poly.pdbx_seq_one_letter_code
_entity_poly.pdbx_strand_id
1 'polypeptide(L)'
;MFSKYYSLSAILKKDANYNIIIGERSNGKTYASLKYGLEQYVKEGREIAYIRRWKEDIRGKRATQIFAAIVADGLVAKLTKGEYTTINYYSGRFFLANYDDNLKKFVNAPEPFCYGFALTDMEHDKSVSFPKVGTIIFDEFLTRRAYLPDEFVLFMNTISTIVRHRADVKIFMLGNTVNKYCPYFKEMGLDKVAEMKQGKIDVYKYGDSPLKVAVEYCSNAIIQRKPSDVYFAFDNPKLQMITGGKWEIDLYPHLPKKYRPKDIVLNYFIEFDDNLLQCEVIDDGKDTFTYIHRKTTPIQSEDDVVFRLVQSPRPNQIMDITKPFNKMTKMIWKYFQLNKVFYQDNEVGEVVRNYMVQCGKMK
;
A
#
# COMPACT_ATOMS: atom_id res chain seq x y z
N MET A 1 -4.38 24.03 21.50
CA MET A 1 -3.71 24.17 20.20
C MET A 1 -3.88 22.84 19.46
N PHE A 2 -4.74 22.77 18.46
CA PHE A 2 -4.91 21.55 17.68
C PHE A 2 -3.62 21.31 16.89
N SER A 3 -3.06 20.09 17.01
CA SER A 3 -1.86 19.70 16.27
C SER A 3 -2.12 19.86 14.77
N LYS A 4 -1.27 20.63 14.08
CA LYS A 4 -1.33 20.87 12.65
C LYS A 4 -1.07 19.61 11.81
N TYR A 5 -0.59 18.54 12.44
CA TYR A 5 -0.17 17.28 11.85
C TYR A 5 -0.85 16.08 12.51
N TYR A 6 -0.82 14.95 11.85
CA TYR A 6 -1.35 13.69 12.33
C TYR A 6 -0.79 13.30 13.71
N SER A 7 -1.66 12.70 14.55
CA SER A 7 -1.29 12.22 15.89
C SER A 7 -1.72 10.76 16.06
N LEU A 8 -0.84 9.91 16.55
CA LEU A 8 -1.11 8.51 16.87
C LEU A 8 -2.05 8.31 18.09
N SER A 9 -2.40 9.37 18.82
CA SER A 9 -3.11 9.26 20.10
C SER A 9 -4.44 8.51 20.02
N ALA A 10 -5.17 8.65 18.90
CA ALA A 10 -6.48 8.01 18.71
C ALA A 10 -6.34 6.51 18.44
N ILE A 11 -5.43 6.11 17.53
CA ILE A 11 -5.23 4.71 17.18
C ILE A 11 -4.56 3.93 18.31
N LEU A 12 -3.61 4.53 19.03
CA LEU A 12 -2.94 3.90 20.18
C LEU A 12 -3.92 3.56 21.32
N LYS A 13 -4.99 4.33 21.51
CA LYS A 13 -6.06 4.01 22.49
C LYS A 13 -6.81 2.73 22.14
N LYS A 14 -6.71 2.20 20.93
CA LYS A 14 -7.33 0.92 20.54
C LYS A 14 -6.54 -0.28 21.04
N ASP A 15 -5.34 -0.07 21.53
CA ASP A 15 -4.41 -1.09 22.04
C ASP A 15 -4.33 -2.30 21.12
N ALA A 16 -4.07 -2.03 19.83
CA ALA A 16 -3.89 -3.04 18.80
C ALA A 16 -2.40 -3.36 18.61
N ASN A 17 -2.12 -4.58 18.15
CA ASN A 17 -0.77 -5.01 17.77
C ASN A 17 -0.37 -4.39 16.43
N TYR A 18 -1.29 -4.45 15.45
CA TYR A 18 -1.13 -3.82 14.15
C TYR A 18 -1.96 -2.52 14.11
N ASN A 19 -1.33 -1.43 13.72
CA ASN A 19 -1.91 -0.12 13.57
C ASN A 19 -1.72 0.32 12.10
N ILE A 20 -2.74 0.13 11.30
CA ILE A 20 -2.74 0.46 9.87
C ILE A 20 -3.29 1.87 9.72
N ILE A 21 -2.50 2.78 9.14
CA ILE A 21 -2.82 4.20 9.04
C ILE A 21 -2.81 4.60 7.58
N ILE A 22 -3.98 4.89 7.03
CA ILE A 22 -4.17 5.27 5.64
C ILE A 22 -4.72 6.69 5.53
N GLY A 23 -4.38 7.40 4.47
CA GLY A 23 -4.86 8.76 4.24
C GLY A 23 -4.03 9.53 3.24
N GLU A 24 -4.22 10.85 3.18
CA GLU A 24 -3.54 11.72 2.24
C GLU A 24 -2.01 11.75 2.43
N ARG A 25 -1.32 12.15 1.37
CA ARG A 25 0.14 12.39 1.43
C ARG A 25 0.47 13.59 2.31
N SER A 26 1.66 13.58 2.90
CA SER A 26 2.21 14.70 3.68
C SER A 26 1.38 15.14 4.89
N ASN A 27 0.52 14.28 5.43
CA ASN A 27 -0.24 14.57 6.65
C ASN A 27 0.54 14.33 7.95
N GLY A 28 1.76 13.78 7.88
CA GLY A 28 2.64 13.57 9.02
C GLY A 28 2.59 12.15 9.64
N LYS A 29 1.97 11.16 9.00
CA LYS A 29 1.91 9.76 9.48
C LYS A 29 3.29 9.18 9.80
N THR A 30 4.21 9.27 8.85
CA THR A 30 5.58 8.76 9.00
C THR A 30 6.30 9.48 10.14
N TYR A 31 6.22 10.81 10.19
CA TYR A 31 6.80 11.62 11.28
C TYR A 31 6.29 11.19 12.65
N ALA A 32 4.97 11.04 12.81
CA ALA A 32 4.35 10.65 14.09
C ALA A 32 4.80 9.26 14.54
N SER A 33 4.94 8.31 13.60
CA SER A 33 5.37 6.94 13.92
C SER A 33 6.86 6.86 14.26
N LEU A 34 7.72 7.60 13.54
CA LEU A 34 9.14 7.71 13.85
C LEU A 34 9.38 8.41 15.20
N LYS A 35 8.63 9.49 15.47
CA LYS A 35 8.66 10.18 16.76
C LYS A 35 8.28 9.22 17.90
N TYR A 36 7.17 8.49 17.76
CA TYR A 36 6.74 7.50 18.73
C TYR A 36 7.85 6.47 19.02
N GLY A 37 8.42 5.88 17.97
CA GLY A 37 9.49 4.91 18.14
C GLY A 37 10.73 5.49 18.84
N LEU A 38 11.14 6.72 18.50
CA LEU A 38 12.25 7.40 19.14
C LEU A 38 11.97 7.71 20.61
N GLU A 39 10.73 8.14 20.96
CA GLU A 39 10.29 8.34 22.35
C GLU A 39 10.34 7.03 23.16
N GLN A 40 9.92 5.90 22.57
CA GLN A 40 10.00 4.58 23.23
C GLN A 40 11.46 4.13 23.42
N TYR A 41 12.33 4.42 22.44
CA TYR A 41 13.75 4.10 22.57
C TYR A 41 14.41 4.90 23.71
N VAL A 42 14.22 6.21 23.74
CA VAL A 42 14.82 7.06 24.78
C VAL A 42 14.28 6.74 26.17
N LYS A 43 12.99 6.38 26.27
CA LYS A 43 12.34 6.10 27.56
C LYS A 43 12.62 4.68 28.07
N GLU A 44 12.60 3.68 27.20
CA GLU A 44 12.54 2.27 27.57
C GLU A 44 13.62 1.40 26.88
N GLY A 45 14.48 1.99 26.04
CA GLY A 45 15.48 1.27 25.25
C GLY A 45 14.90 0.39 24.13
N ARG A 46 13.62 0.62 23.74
CA ARG A 46 12.95 -0.18 22.73
C ARG A 46 13.33 0.30 21.34
N GLU A 47 14.02 -0.51 20.61
CA GLU A 47 14.53 -0.22 19.27
C GLU A 47 13.42 -0.21 18.20
N ILE A 48 13.73 0.36 17.04
CA ILE A 48 12.84 0.47 15.91
C ILE A 48 13.28 -0.46 14.78
N ALA A 49 12.34 -1.15 14.12
CA ALA A 49 12.53 -1.75 12.81
C ALA A 49 11.76 -0.92 11.78
N TYR A 50 12.48 -0.30 10.86
CA TYR A 50 11.90 0.48 9.76
C TYR A 50 11.96 -0.34 8.48
N ILE A 51 10.79 -0.65 7.92
CA ILE A 51 10.63 -1.56 6.77
C ILE A 51 10.20 -0.77 5.55
N ARG A 52 10.82 -1.05 4.41
CA ARG A 52 10.42 -0.59 3.08
C ARG A 52 10.30 -1.80 2.15
N ARG A 53 9.56 -1.63 1.06
CA ARG A 53 9.44 -2.69 0.05
C ARG A 53 10.76 -2.95 -0.66
N TRP A 54 11.45 -1.89 -1.08
CA TRP A 54 12.64 -1.96 -1.90
C TRP A 54 13.90 -1.59 -1.14
N LYS A 55 14.98 -2.30 -1.42
CA LYS A 55 16.31 -2.07 -0.83
C LYS A 55 16.86 -0.66 -1.08
N GLU A 56 16.57 -0.11 -2.26
CA GLU A 56 17.00 1.22 -2.66
C GLU A 56 16.38 2.33 -1.80
N ASP A 57 15.22 2.08 -1.18
CA ASP A 57 14.52 3.07 -0.36
C ASP A 57 15.13 3.22 1.05
N ILE A 58 15.92 2.24 1.48
CA ILE A 58 16.58 2.23 2.80
C ILE A 58 18.11 2.22 2.72
N ARG A 59 18.67 2.67 1.60
CA ARG A 59 20.11 2.75 1.38
C ARG A 59 20.58 4.13 0.95
N GLY A 60 21.86 4.40 1.22
CA GLY A 60 22.55 5.61 0.78
C GLY A 60 21.81 6.88 1.17
N LYS A 61 21.76 7.85 0.26
CA LYS A 61 21.16 9.17 0.49
C LYS A 61 19.66 9.13 0.87
N ARG A 62 18.90 8.13 0.41
CA ARG A 62 17.47 8.01 0.78
C ARG A 62 17.33 7.64 2.25
N ALA A 63 18.11 6.71 2.73
CA ALA A 63 18.10 6.31 4.14
C ALA A 63 18.45 7.48 5.08
N THR A 64 19.43 8.30 4.73
CA THR A 64 19.81 9.47 5.57
C THR A 64 18.68 10.51 5.70
N GLN A 65 17.71 10.51 4.80
CA GLN A 65 16.58 11.44 4.82
C GLN A 65 15.38 10.96 5.66
N ILE A 66 15.34 9.68 6.08
CA ILE A 66 14.19 9.11 6.81
C ILE A 66 13.91 9.90 8.09
N PHE A 67 14.92 10.25 8.84
CA PHE A 67 14.82 11.00 10.10
C PHE A 67 15.07 12.52 9.96
N ALA A 68 15.24 13.02 8.75
CA ALA A 68 15.64 14.43 8.54
C ALA A 68 14.68 15.43 9.20
N ALA A 69 13.35 15.21 9.12
CA ALA A 69 12.37 16.08 9.77
C ALA A 69 12.46 16.03 11.31
N ILE A 70 12.72 14.85 11.88
CA ILE A 70 12.91 14.65 13.33
C ILE A 70 14.13 15.44 13.83
N VAL A 71 15.23 15.40 13.05
CA VAL A 71 16.46 16.15 13.35
C VAL A 71 16.23 17.65 13.18
N ALA A 72 15.61 18.08 12.09
CA ALA A 72 15.34 19.50 11.80
C ALA A 72 14.48 20.16 12.88
N ASP A 73 13.51 19.43 13.44
CA ASP A 73 12.66 19.91 14.54
C ASP A 73 13.36 19.93 15.91
N GLY A 74 14.65 19.53 15.98
CA GLY A 74 15.41 19.47 17.21
C GLY A 74 14.92 18.41 18.21
N LEU A 75 14.09 17.46 17.74
CA LEU A 75 13.47 16.48 18.62
C LEU A 75 14.48 15.53 19.23
N VAL A 76 15.57 15.19 18.53
CA VAL A 76 16.67 14.34 19.05
C VAL A 76 17.27 15.00 20.29
N ALA A 77 17.73 16.24 20.18
CA ALA A 77 18.32 16.97 21.30
C ALA A 77 17.32 17.13 22.47
N LYS A 78 16.07 17.40 22.17
CA LYS A 78 15.02 17.52 23.19
C LYS A 78 14.82 16.24 23.98
N LEU A 79 14.71 15.09 23.31
CA LEU A 79 14.46 13.80 23.96
C LEU A 79 15.66 13.29 24.73
N THR A 80 16.87 13.47 24.18
CA THR A 80 18.13 13.04 24.80
C THR A 80 18.71 14.07 25.77
N LYS A 81 17.97 15.15 26.08
CA LYS A 81 18.41 16.25 26.97
C LYS A 81 19.76 16.87 26.53
N GLY A 82 20.00 16.92 25.23
CA GLY A 82 21.20 17.50 24.63
C GLY A 82 22.38 16.52 24.48
N GLU A 83 22.24 15.28 24.90
CA GLU A 83 23.33 14.28 24.76
C GLU A 83 23.64 14.01 23.27
N TYR A 84 22.61 13.91 22.43
CA TYR A 84 22.73 13.78 20.97
C TYR A 84 21.91 14.84 20.27
N THR A 85 22.41 15.31 19.11
CA THR A 85 21.77 16.40 18.35
C THR A 85 21.27 15.94 16.98
N THR A 86 21.74 14.81 16.49
CA THR A 86 21.43 14.32 15.15
C THR A 86 21.29 12.80 15.08
N ILE A 87 21.01 12.29 13.89
CA ILE A 87 20.93 10.85 13.59
C ILE A 87 21.85 10.57 12.41
N ASN A 88 22.72 9.58 12.56
CA ASN A 88 23.60 9.08 11.51
C ASN A 88 23.14 7.71 11.01
N TYR A 89 23.11 7.56 9.68
CA TYR A 89 22.87 6.27 9.03
C TYR A 89 24.18 5.62 8.61
N TYR A 90 24.36 4.38 9.03
CA TYR A 90 25.50 3.58 8.61
C TYR A 90 25.12 2.12 8.43
N SER A 91 25.33 1.57 7.24
CA SER A 91 25.16 0.14 6.92
C SER A 91 23.83 -0.49 7.39
N GLY A 92 22.70 0.12 7.03
CA GLY A 92 21.37 -0.39 7.39
C GLY A 92 20.91 -0.06 8.81
N ARG A 93 21.69 0.71 9.57
CA ARG A 93 21.43 1.05 10.98
C ARG A 93 21.42 2.54 11.18
N PHE A 94 20.61 3.01 12.12
CA PHE A 94 20.54 4.42 12.51
C PHE A 94 21.00 4.57 13.94
N PHE A 95 21.89 5.52 14.15
CA PHE A 95 22.49 5.82 15.44
C PHE A 95 22.13 7.23 15.87
N LEU A 96 21.86 7.43 17.16
CA LEU A 96 21.93 8.76 17.74
C LEU A 96 23.39 9.25 17.62
N ALA A 97 23.60 10.51 17.27
CA ALA A 97 24.94 11.01 16.99
C ALA A 97 25.06 12.50 17.26
N ASN A 98 26.32 12.93 17.35
CA ASN A 98 26.73 14.33 17.25
C ASN A 98 27.64 14.49 16.03
N TYR A 99 27.64 15.66 15.41
CA TYR A 99 28.60 15.99 14.37
C TYR A 99 29.79 16.71 15.00
N ASP A 100 30.99 16.19 14.78
CA ASP A 100 32.26 16.81 15.24
C ASP A 100 32.83 17.66 14.09
N ASP A 101 32.76 18.98 14.26
CA ASP A 101 33.25 19.94 13.26
C ASP A 101 34.74 19.90 13.05
N ASN A 102 35.54 19.51 14.07
CA ASN A 102 37.00 19.42 13.97
C ASN A 102 37.39 18.18 13.17
N LEU A 103 36.76 17.04 13.44
CA LEU A 103 37.02 15.78 12.77
C LEU A 103 36.22 15.61 11.47
N LYS A 104 35.25 16.52 11.17
CA LYS A 104 34.33 16.46 10.05
C LYS A 104 33.64 15.11 9.91
N LYS A 105 33.24 14.52 11.03
CA LYS A 105 32.58 13.20 11.08
C LYS A 105 31.51 13.12 12.15
N PHE A 106 30.62 12.13 12.02
CA PHE A 106 29.67 11.79 13.05
C PHE A 106 30.32 10.95 14.16
N VAL A 107 30.02 11.29 15.40
CA VAL A 107 30.28 10.50 16.57
C VAL A 107 28.99 9.83 17.00
N ASN A 108 28.91 8.53 16.78
CA ASN A 108 27.71 7.73 17.01
C ASN A 108 27.60 7.27 18.46
N ALA A 109 26.38 7.10 18.95
CA ALA A 109 26.11 6.28 20.13
C ALA A 109 26.65 4.85 19.91
N PRO A 110 27.00 4.11 20.99
CA PRO A 110 27.57 2.75 20.88
C PRO A 110 26.65 1.77 20.15
N GLU A 111 25.34 1.88 20.34
CA GLU A 111 24.35 0.97 19.79
C GLU A 111 23.39 1.71 18.85
N PRO A 112 22.91 1.06 17.79
CA PRO A 112 21.86 1.61 16.94
C PRO A 112 20.53 1.61 17.67
N PHE A 113 19.68 2.61 17.40
CA PHE A 113 18.32 2.66 17.91
C PHE A 113 17.29 2.19 16.87
N CYS A 114 17.69 2.11 15.59
CA CYS A 114 16.79 1.70 14.52
C CYS A 114 17.54 0.89 13.45
N TYR A 115 16.86 -0.13 12.93
CA TYR A 115 17.34 -1.00 11.85
C TYR A 115 16.45 -0.82 10.62
N GLY A 116 17.08 -0.70 9.46
CA GLY A 116 16.37 -0.61 8.16
C GLY A 116 16.30 -1.97 7.50
N PHE A 117 15.07 -2.39 7.12
CA PHE A 117 14.79 -3.65 6.43
C PHE A 117 14.12 -3.40 5.08
N ALA A 118 14.48 -4.21 4.08
CA ALA A 118 13.78 -4.27 2.81
C ALA A 118 13.12 -5.64 2.64
N LEU A 119 11.86 -5.68 2.20
CA LEU A 119 11.19 -6.97 1.93
C LEU A 119 11.92 -7.78 0.86
N THR A 120 12.59 -7.11 -0.08
CA THR A 120 13.38 -7.76 -1.14
C THR A 120 14.69 -8.40 -0.66
N ASP A 121 15.14 -8.16 0.58
CA ASP A 121 16.46 -8.56 1.08
C ASP A 121 16.40 -9.47 2.32
N MET A 122 15.20 -9.77 2.81
CA MET A 122 14.97 -10.44 4.10
C MET A 122 15.48 -11.89 4.20
N GLU A 123 15.74 -12.55 3.09
CA GLU A 123 16.26 -13.92 3.14
C GLU A 123 17.64 -14.02 3.79
N HIS A 124 18.41 -12.94 3.79
CA HIS A 124 19.75 -12.86 4.37
C HIS A 124 19.76 -12.64 5.89
N ASP A 125 18.66 -12.17 6.49
CA ASP A 125 18.61 -11.78 7.91
C ASP A 125 17.96 -12.84 8.83
N LYS A 126 17.57 -14.01 8.31
CA LYS A 126 16.82 -15.06 9.04
C LYS A 126 17.48 -15.56 10.32
N SER A 127 18.79 -15.46 10.44
CA SER A 127 19.59 -15.92 11.61
C SER A 127 19.84 -14.82 12.65
N VAL A 128 19.52 -13.56 12.35
CA VAL A 128 19.77 -12.42 13.25
C VAL A 128 18.62 -12.27 14.25
N SER A 129 18.93 -11.87 15.48
CA SER A 129 17.94 -11.62 16.55
C SER A 129 17.86 -10.14 16.88
N PHE A 130 16.63 -9.64 17.08
CA PHE A 130 16.35 -8.24 17.39
C PHE A 130 15.53 -8.13 18.70
N PRO A 131 16.07 -8.57 19.86
CA PRO A 131 15.29 -8.72 21.09
C PRO A 131 14.77 -7.43 21.68
N LYS A 132 15.39 -6.29 21.37
CA LYS A 132 15.01 -4.98 21.89
C LYS A 132 14.03 -4.24 20.97
N VAL A 133 13.76 -4.72 19.74
CA VAL A 133 12.82 -4.06 18.83
C VAL A 133 11.42 -4.13 19.41
N GLY A 134 10.85 -2.96 19.71
CA GLY A 134 9.50 -2.80 20.27
C GLY A 134 8.54 -2.06 19.34
N THR A 135 9.09 -1.36 18.34
CA THR A 135 8.33 -0.61 17.34
C THR A 135 8.72 -1.06 15.94
N ILE A 136 7.74 -1.46 15.13
CA ILE A 136 7.95 -1.78 13.72
C ILE A 136 7.16 -0.79 12.89
N ILE A 137 7.79 -0.22 11.86
CA ILE A 137 7.17 0.75 10.95
C ILE A 137 7.36 0.24 9.53
N PHE A 138 6.28 -0.19 8.88
CA PHE A 138 6.27 -0.50 7.46
C PHE A 138 5.71 0.70 6.71
N ASP A 139 6.59 1.49 6.12
CA ASP A 139 6.21 2.72 5.44
C ASP A 139 6.00 2.49 3.93
N GLU A 140 4.97 3.14 3.39
CA GLU A 140 4.49 3.00 2.00
C GLU A 140 4.09 1.56 1.64
N PHE A 141 3.34 0.86 2.52
CA PHE A 141 2.85 -0.48 2.21
C PHE A 141 1.83 -0.49 1.06
N LEU A 142 1.06 0.60 0.87
CA LEU A 142 0.17 0.77 -0.28
C LEU A 142 0.93 1.30 -1.50
N THR A 143 0.63 0.76 -2.68
CA THR A 143 1.23 1.18 -3.95
C THR A 143 0.24 1.06 -5.09
N ARG A 144 0.35 1.95 -6.10
CA ARG A 144 -0.31 1.77 -7.41
C ARG A 144 0.50 0.86 -8.35
N ARG A 145 1.78 0.64 -8.04
CA ARG A 145 2.64 -0.28 -8.79
C ARG A 145 2.38 -1.72 -8.35
N ALA A 146 3.06 -2.65 -8.98
CA ALA A 146 3.01 -4.04 -8.58
C ALA A 146 3.55 -4.25 -7.17
N TYR A 147 2.87 -5.08 -6.38
CA TYR A 147 3.41 -5.66 -5.17
C TYR A 147 4.46 -6.73 -5.52
N LEU A 148 5.33 -7.10 -4.59
CA LEU A 148 6.21 -8.25 -4.78
C LEU A 148 5.39 -9.55 -4.88
N PRO A 149 5.88 -10.58 -5.57
CA PRO A 149 5.28 -11.91 -5.45
C PRO A 149 5.23 -12.33 -3.97
N ASP A 150 4.08 -12.83 -3.53
CA ASP A 150 3.84 -13.27 -2.16
C ASP A 150 4.25 -12.23 -1.08
N GLU A 151 4.07 -10.94 -1.38
CA GLU A 151 4.56 -9.84 -0.53
C GLU A 151 4.05 -9.91 0.90
N PHE A 152 2.80 -10.34 1.11
CA PHE A 152 2.27 -10.54 2.46
C PHE A 152 3.06 -11.62 3.23
N VAL A 153 3.39 -12.72 2.59
CA VAL A 153 4.21 -13.79 3.19
C VAL A 153 5.62 -13.29 3.49
N LEU A 154 6.23 -12.53 2.58
CA LEU A 154 7.54 -11.89 2.81
C LEU A 154 7.49 -10.95 4.02
N PHE A 155 6.44 -10.14 4.13
CA PHE A 155 6.23 -9.25 5.28
C PHE A 155 6.07 -10.06 6.58
N MET A 156 5.23 -11.10 6.59
CA MET A 156 5.03 -11.94 7.78
C MET A 156 6.31 -12.66 8.19
N ASN A 157 7.12 -13.13 7.25
CA ASN A 157 8.44 -13.70 7.54
C ASN A 157 9.38 -12.65 8.16
N THR A 158 9.35 -11.41 7.66
CA THR A 158 10.09 -10.28 8.25
C THR A 158 9.67 -10.04 9.69
N ILE A 159 8.36 -9.92 9.93
CA ILE A 159 7.81 -9.75 11.29
C ILE A 159 8.21 -10.92 12.19
N SER A 160 8.06 -12.15 11.72
CA SER A 160 8.43 -13.36 12.48
C SER A 160 9.91 -13.36 12.88
N THR A 161 10.80 -12.94 11.98
CA THR A 161 12.25 -12.84 12.25
C THR A 161 12.55 -11.78 13.33
N ILE A 162 11.88 -10.63 13.28
CA ILE A 162 12.10 -9.51 14.22
C ILE A 162 11.44 -9.80 15.57
N VAL A 163 10.19 -10.22 15.56
CA VAL A 163 9.35 -10.38 16.77
C VAL A 163 9.62 -11.71 17.47
N ARG A 164 9.80 -12.78 16.68
CA ARG A 164 9.87 -14.16 17.17
C ARG A 164 8.64 -14.51 18.02
N HIS A 165 8.83 -14.82 19.30
CA HIS A 165 7.76 -15.23 20.21
C HIS A 165 7.23 -14.10 21.10
N ARG A 166 7.58 -12.83 20.81
CA ARG A 166 7.16 -11.68 21.62
C ARG A 166 5.80 -11.15 21.18
N ALA A 167 5.00 -10.74 22.13
CA ALA A 167 3.69 -10.13 21.90
C ALA A 167 3.65 -8.61 22.19
N ASP A 168 4.73 -8.07 22.75
CA ASP A 168 4.85 -6.69 23.25
C ASP A 168 5.28 -5.67 22.19
N VAL A 169 5.12 -6.00 20.91
CA VAL A 169 5.54 -5.17 19.78
C VAL A 169 4.35 -4.43 19.17
N LYS A 170 4.53 -3.14 18.89
CA LYS A 170 3.56 -2.32 18.12
C LYS A 170 4.03 -2.20 16.67
N ILE A 171 3.16 -2.56 15.75
CA ILE A 171 3.43 -2.54 14.31
C ILE A 171 2.59 -1.44 13.68
N PHE A 172 3.24 -0.52 12.98
CA PHE A 172 2.61 0.56 12.22
C PHE A 172 2.78 0.30 10.74
N MET A 173 1.68 0.21 10.00
CA MET A 173 1.69 0.11 8.55
C MET A 173 1.14 1.41 7.98
N LEU A 174 1.97 2.16 7.25
CA LEU A 174 1.64 3.51 6.78
C LEU A 174 1.42 3.51 5.29
N GLY A 175 0.26 3.99 4.85
CA GLY A 175 -0.11 4.04 3.44
C GLY A 175 -0.77 5.35 3.02
N ASN A 176 -0.50 5.78 1.78
CA ASN A 176 -1.30 6.79 1.13
C ASN A 176 -2.46 6.10 0.39
N THR A 177 -3.60 6.78 0.24
CA THR A 177 -4.81 6.27 -0.43
C THR A 177 -4.64 6.14 -1.96
N VAL A 178 -3.62 5.42 -2.38
CA VAL A 178 -3.23 5.29 -3.79
C VAL A 178 -3.92 4.13 -4.53
N ASN A 179 -4.30 3.07 -3.80
CA ASN A 179 -4.99 1.91 -4.36
C ASN A 179 -5.72 1.15 -3.25
N LYS A 180 -7.03 0.88 -3.42
CA LYS A 180 -7.83 0.10 -2.49
C LYS A 180 -7.63 -1.42 -2.64
N TYR A 181 -7.14 -1.89 -3.80
CA TYR A 181 -6.84 -3.30 -4.06
C TYR A 181 -5.45 -3.63 -3.54
N CYS A 182 -5.41 -4.17 -2.33
CA CYS A 182 -4.19 -4.39 -1.58
C CYS A 182 -4.17 -5.82 -1.03
N PRO A 183 -3.12 -6.63 -1.30
CA PRO A 183 -3.03 -8.00 -0.79
C PRO A 183 -3.08 -8.06 0.73
N TYR A 184 -2.56 -7.05 1.44
CA TYR A 184 -2.62 -7.00 2.91
C TYR A 184 -4.05 -6.95 3.44
N PHE A 185 -4.94 -6.19 2.81
CA PHE A 185 -6.34 -6.11 3.25
C PHE A 185 -7.03 -7.46 3.12
N LYS A 186 -6.83 -8.14 2.00
CA LYS A 186 -7.39 -9.46 1.74
C LYS A 186 -6.83 -10.52 2.68
N GLU A 187 -5.51 -10.64 2.76
CA GLU A 187 -4.83 -11.66 3.58
C GLU A 187 -5.05 -11.47 5.10
N MET A 188 -5.28 -10.23 5.53
CA MET A 188 -5.60 -9.92 6.92
C MET A 188 -7.11 -9.89 7.20
N GLY A 189 -7.99 -10.21 6.23
CA GLY A 189 -9.45 -10.20 6.40
C GLY A 189 -10.02 -8.83 6.71
N LEU A 190 -9.46 -7.76 6.11
CA LEU A 190 -9.87 -6.36 6.35
C LEU A 190 -10.85 -5.88 5.29
N ASP A 191 -11.93 -6.62 5.07
CA ASP A 191 -12.85 -6.48 3.92
C ASP A 191 -13.51 -5.10 3.84
N LYS A 192 -13.72 -4.42 4.99
CA LYS A 192 -14.43 -3.14 5.05
C LYS A 192 -13.54 -1.91 4.86
N VAL A 193 -12.23 -2.07 4.71
CA VAL A 193 -11.30 -0.92 4.61
C VAL A 193 -11.60 -0.07 3.37
N ALA A 194 -11.98 -0.69 2.25
CA ALA A 194 -12.33 0.02 1.02
C ALA A 194 -13.57 0.94 1.16
N GLU A 195 -14.45 0.64 2.14
CA GLU A 195 -15.70 1.36 2.40
C GLU A 195 -15.58 2.34 3.57
N MET A 196 -14.46 2.34 4.27
CA MET A 196 -14.25 3.21 5.42
C MET A 196 -14.39 4.68 5.06
N LYS A 197 -15.03 5.44 5.95
CA LYS A 197 -15.10 6.91 5.86
C LYS A 197 -13.90 7.54 6.55
N GLN A 198 -13.41 8.64 5.99
CA GLN A 198 -12.34 9.43 6.62
C GLN A 198 -12.69 9.82 8.06
N GLY A 199 -11.70 9.81 8.95
CA GLY A 199 -11.85 10.09 10.37
C GLY A 199 -12.35 8.92 11.22
N LYS A 200 -12.50 7.72 10.64
CA LYS A 200 -12.91 6.51 11.36
C LYS A 200 -11.72 5.62 11.68
N ILE A 201 -11.88 4.88 12.78
CA ILE A 201 -10.96 3.82 13.20
C ILE A 201 -11.79 2.57 13.43
N ASP A 202 -11.53 1.53 12.65
CA ASP A 202 -12.12 0.21 12.81
C ASP A 202 -11.13 -0.73 13.49
N VAL A 203 -11.65 -1.66 14.30
CA VAL A 203 -10.84 -2.65 15.03
C VAL A 203 -11.30 -4.05 14.67
N TYR A 204 -10.38 -4.84 14.14
CA TYR A 204 -10.60 -6.24 13.76
C TYR A 204 -10.02 -7.17 14.82
N LYS A 205 -10.77 -8.22 15.15
CA LYS A 205 -10.40 -9.28 16.09
C LYS A 205 -10.54 -10.63 15.38
N TYR A 206 -9.72 -11.59 15.75
CA TYR A 206 -9.60 -12.89 15.07
C TYR A 206 -9.94 -14.04 16.02
N GLY A 207 -11.23 -14.35 16.12
CA GLY A 207 -11.72 -15.39 17.04
C GLY A 207 -11.29 -15.12 18.49
N ASP A 208 -10.74 -16.12 19.15
CA ASP A 208 -10.25 -16.04 20.53
C ASP A 208 -8.80 -15.53 20.64
N SER A 209 -8.17 -15.16 19.52
CA SER A 209 -6.81 -14.63 19.53
C SER A 209 -6.76 -13.26 20.23
N PRO A 210 -5.74 -12.97 21.05
CA PRO A 210 -5.51 -11.64 21.60
C PRO A 210 -5.10 -10.61 20.54
N LEU A 211 -4.80 -11.06 19.32
CA LEU A 211 -4.39 -10.21 18.20
C LEU A 211 -5.49 -9.22 17.82
N LYS A 212 -5.12 -7.96 17.75
CA LYS A 212 -5.99 -6.88 17.26
C LYS A 212 -5.31 -6.13 16.13
N VAL A 213 -6.08 -5.78 15.11
CA VAL A 213 -5.68 -4.88 14.03
C VAL A 213 -6.57 -3.65 14.08
N ALA A 214 -6.01 -2.47 14.29
CA ALA A 214 -6.71 -1.20 14.17
C ALA A 214 -6.38 -0.58 12.82
N VAL A 215 -7.40 -0.16 12.08
CA VAL A 215 -7.26 0.55 10.80
C VAL A 215 -7.83 1.95 10.97
N GLU A 216 -7.02 2.96 10.77
CA GLU A 216 -7.42 4.36 10.77
C GLU A 216 -7.40 4.92 9.34
N TYR A 217 -8.55 5.39 8.89
CA TYR A 217 -8.61 6.24 7.72
C TYR A 217 -8.58 7.70 8.17
N CYS A 218 -7.39 8.31 8.10
CA CYS A 218 -7.15 9.65 8.63
C CYS A 218 -8.17 10.65 8.08
N SER A 219 -8.71 11.49 8.96
CA SER A 219 -9.38 12.71 8.52
C SER A 219 -8.37 13.62 7.81
N ASN A 220 -8.84 14.38 6.84
CA ASN A 220 -8.02 15.40 6.22
C ASN A 220 -7.47 16.30 7.31
N ALA A 221 -6.15 16.49 7.32
CA ALA A 221 -5.55 17.46 8.22
C ALA A 221 -6.27 18.80 8.00
N ILE A 222 -6.64 19.47 9.10
CA ILE A 222 -7.33 20.77 9.11
C ILE A 222 -6.37 21.90 8.60
N ILE A 223 -5.52 21.59 7.68
CA ILE A 223 -4.83 22.59 6.90
C ILE A 223 -5.84 22.96 5.80
N GLN A 224 -6.61 24.02 6.05
CA GLN A 224 -7.25 24.75 4.93
C GLN A 224 -6.11 25.20 4.01
N ARG A 225 -5.75 24.33 3.07
CA ARG A 225 -4.75 24.63 2.06
C ARG A 225 -5.36 25.71 1.19
N LYS A 226 -4.73 26.90 1.21
CA LYS A 226 -5.20 28.02 0.40
C LYS A 226 -5.03 27.64 -1.07
N PRO A 227 -5.95 28.02 -1.96
CA PRO A 227 -5.79 27.82 -3.41
C PRO A 227 -4.50 28.42 -3.99
N SER A 228 -3.83 29.28 -3.25
CA SER A 228 -2.55 29.92 -3.60
C SER A 228 -1.30 29.09 -3.34
N ASP A 229 -1.44 27.90 -2.73
CA ASP A 229 -0.28 27.03 -2.52
C ASP A 229 0.19 26.48 -3.87
N VAL A 230 1.46 26.69 -4.18
CA VAL A 230 2.11 26.33 -5.47
C VAL A 230 1.77 24.91 -5.94
N TYR A 231 1.44 24.04 -5.01
CA TYR A 231 1.12 22.63 -5.26
C TYR A 231 -0.33 22.39 -5.74
N PHE A 232 -1.26 23.34 -5.57
CA PHE A 232 -2.71 23.13 -5.77
C PHE A 232 -3.36 24.12 -6.74
N ALA A 233 -2.56 24.88 -7.47
CA ALA A 233 -3.04 25.90 -8.42
C ALA A 233 -3.70 25.31 -9.68
N PHE A 234 -3.63 23.99 -9.88
CA PHE A 234 -4.16 23.34 -11.08
C PHE A 234 -5.52 22.70 -10.78
N ASP A 235 -6.54 23.06 -11.57
CA ASP A 235 -7.86 22.42 -11.54
C ASP A 235 -7.78 21.05 -12.26
N ASN A 236 -7.33 20.05 -11.50
CA ASN A 236 -7.18 18.68 -11.97
C ASN A 236 -7.84 17.70 -11.00
N PRO A 237 -8.85 16.91 -11.44
CA PRO A 237 -9.55 15.95 -10.57
C PRO A 237 -8.63 14.94 -9.87
N LYS A 238 -7.54 14.51 -10.51
CA LYS A 238 -6.55 13.61 -9.88
C LYS A 238 -5.80 14.30 -8.73
N LEU A 239 -5.45 15.58 -8.89
CA LEU A 239 -4.82 16.35 -7.80
C LEU A 239 -5.78 16.51 -6.63
N GLN A 240 -7.06 16.76 -6.90
CA GLN A 240 -8.09 16.88 -5.86
C GLN A 240 -8.27 15.57 -5.08
N MET A 241 -8.18 14.40 -5.73
CA MET A 241 -8.19 13.09 -5.04
C MET A 241 -6.97 12.90 -4.15
N ILE A 242 -5.76 13.16 -4.68
CA ILE A 242 -4.50 13.03 -3.94
C ILE A 242 -4.49 13.93 -2.71
N THR A 243 -4.98 15.15 -2.83
CA THR A 243 -5.00 16.15 -1.76
C THR A 243 -6.16 16.00 -0.79
N GLY A 244 -7.25 15.39 -1.26
CA GLY A 244 -8.43 15.11 -0.44
C GLY A 244 -8.32 13.80 0.36
N GLY A 245 -7.22 13.06 0.24
CA GLY A 245 -7.03 11.76 0.91
C GLY A 245 -8.02 10.69 0.46
N LYS A 246 -8.72 10.88 -0.65
CA LYS A 246 -9.61 9.88 -1.25
C LYS A 246 -8.78 8.83 -1.99
N TRP A 247 -9.36 7.64 -2.18
CA TRP A 247 -8.73 6.62 -3.02
C TRP A 247 -8.51 7.15 -4.43
N GLU A 248 -7.29 7.00 -4.94
CA GLU A 248 -6.97 7.40 -6.31
C GLU A 248 -7.60 6.43 -7.30
N ILE A 249 -8.37 6.95 -8.25
CA ILE A 249 -8.97 6.19 -9.34
C ILE A 249 -8.54 6.84 -10.66
N ASP A 250 -8.07 6.02 -11.62
CA ASP A 250 -7.77 6.53 -12.97
C ASP A 250 -9.06 6.76 -13.77
N LEU A 251 -8.95 7.63 -14.77
CA LEU A 251 -10.02 7.83 -15.74
C LEU A 251 -9.88 6.80 -16.85
N TYR A 252 -10.94 6.07 -17.10
CA TYR A 252 -10.98 5.01 -18.10
C TYR A 252 -11.92 5.40 -19.25
N PRO A 253 -11.70 4.87 -20.48
CA PRO A 253 -12.60 5.15 -21.60
C PRO A 253 -14.00 4.59 -21.33
N HIS A 254 -15.00 5.45 -21.41
CA HIS A 254 -16.41 5.04 -21.34
C HIS A 254 -16.94 4.81 -22.75
N LEU A 255 -17.96 3.93 -22.87
CA LEU A 255 -18.54 3.61 -24.16
C LEU A 255 -19.20 4.86 -24.79
N PRO A 256 -18.77 5.29 -25.98
CA PRO A 256 -19.21 6.57 -26.57
C PRO A 256 -20.58 6.50 -27.23
N LYS A 257 -21.13 5.29 -27.42
CA LYS A 257 -22.39 5.05 -28.17
C LYS A 257 -23.14 3.84 -27.62
N LYS A 258 -24.45 3.79 -27.88
CA LYS A 258 -25.28 2.61 -27.62
C LYS A 258 -25.08 1.56 -28.72
N TYR A 259 -25.14 0.29 -28.33
CA TYR A 259 -25.11 -0.88 -29.22
C TYR A 259 -26.36 -1.73 -28.99
N ARG A 260 -26.64 -2.66 -29.91
CA ARG A 260 -27.78 -3.56 -29.82
C ARG A 260 -27.32 -4.94 -29.35
N PRO A 261 -28.18 -5.72 -28.67
CA PRO A 261 -27.83 -7.08 -28.26
C PRO A 261 -27.33 -7.98 -29.40
N LYS A 262 -27.83 -7.80 -30.60
CA LYS A 262 -27.42 -8.56 -31.80
C LYS A 262 -26.01 -8.21 -32.31
N ASP A 263 -25.48 -7.12 -31.87
CA ASP A 263 -24.11 -6.67 -32.23
C ASP A 263 -23.05 -7.34 -31.32
N ILE A 264 -23.47 -8.07 -30.27
CA ILE A 264 -22.59 -8.82 -29.38
C ILE A 264 -22.20 -10.14 -30.05
N VAL A 265 -20.94 -10.31 -30.36
CA VAL A 265 -20.42 -11.50 -31.06
C VAL A 265 -19.74 -12.50 -30.13
N LEU A 266 -19.33 -12.08 -28.92
CA LEU A 266 -18.72 -12.94 -27.91
C LEU A 266 -18.91 -12.35 -26.51
N ASN A 267 -19.23 -13.22 -25.55
CA ASN A 267 -19.15 -12.90 -24.12
C ASN A 267 -17.97 -13.65 -23.49
N TYR A 268 -17.24 -12.98 -22.59
CA TYR A 268 -16.29 -13.58 -21.68
C TYR A 268 -16.36 -12.87 -20.34
N PHE A 269 -15.72 -13.41 -19.32
CA PHE A 269 -15.82 -12.90 -17.94
C PHE A 269 -14.46 -12.69 -17.32
N ILE A 270 -14.38 -11.74 -16.39
CA ILE A 270 -13.24 -11.53 -15.52
C ILE A 270 -13.74 -11.63 -14.08
N GLU A 271 -13.13 -12.53 -13.30
CA GLU A 271 -13.39 -12.68 -11.87
C GLU A 271 -12.14 -12.27 -11.09
N PHE A 272 -12.26 -11.21 -10.31
CA PHE A 272 -11.14 -10.66 -9.53
C PHE A 272 -11.64 -9.95 -8.29
N ASP A 273 -11.11 -10.33 -7.12
CA ASP A 273 -11.33 -9.66 -5.82
C ASP A 273 -12.81 -9.41 -5.54
N ASP A 274 -13.60 -10.50 -5.53
CA ASP A 274 -15.08 -10.53 -5.35
C ASP A 274 -15.88 -9.77 -6.40
N ASN A 275 -15.22 -9.27 -7.46
CA ASN A 275 -15.89 -8.68 -8.60
C ASN A 275 -16.03 -9.70 -9.73
N LEU A 276 -17.26 -9.84 -10.23
CA LEU A 276 -17.56 -10.55 -11.47
C LEU A 276 -17.90 -9.53 -12.55
N LEU A 277 -17.10 -9.52 -13.62
CA LEU A 277 -17.29 -8.62 -14.75
C LEU A 277 -17.69 -9.40 -15.99
N GLN A 278 -18.69 -8.89 -16.72
CA GLN A 278 -19.04 -9.36 -18.06
C GLN A 278 -18.34 -8.47 -19.09
N CYS A 279 -17.73 -9.12 -20.07
CA CYS A 279 -16.99 -8.49 -21.14
C CYS A 279 -17.67 -8.88 -22.47
N GLU A 280 -18.21 -7.91 -23.17
CA GLU A 280 -18.91 -8.10 -24.43
C GLU A 280 -18.05 -7.62 -25.58
N VAL A 281 -17.72 -8.51 -26.52
CA VAL A 281 -17.12 -8.13 -27.80
C VAL A 281 -18.23 -7.73 -28.72
N ILE A 282 -18.20 -6.50 -29.21
CA ILE A 282 -19.25 -5.87 -30.03
C ILE A 282 -18.70 -5.61 -31.41
N ASP A 283 -19.45 -6.04 -32.42
CA ASP A 283 -19.20 -5.71 -33.82
C ASP A 283 -20.45 -4.97 -34.35
N ASP A 284 -20.34 -3.67 -34.55
CA ASP A 284 -21.45 -2.85 -35.07
C ASP A 284 -21.45 -2.69 -36.60
N GLY A 285 -20.60 -3.45 -37.28
CA GLY A 285 -20.42 -3.43 -38.72
C GLY A 285 -19.47 -2.31 -39.21
N LYS A 286 -19.02 -1.42 -38.31
CA LYS A 286 -18.04 -0.36 -38.60
C LYS A 286 -16.77 -0.52 -37.83
N ASP A 287 -16.91 -0.96 -36.58
CA ASP A 287 -15.77 -1.19 -35.66
C ASP A 287 -16.08 -2.36 -34.72
N THR A 288 -15.02 -2.98 -34.21
CA THR A 288 -15.09 -4.06 -33.24
C THR A 288 -14.32 -3.65 -31.99
N PHE A 289 -14.95 -3.77 -30.82
CA PHE A 289 -14.40 -3.34 -29.53
C PHE A 289 -14.95 -4.19 -28.41
N THR A 290 -14.39 -4.07 -27.21
CA THR A 290 -14.87 -4.72 -25.99
C THR A 290 -15.46 -3.69 -25.03
N TYR A 291 -16.64 -4.02 -24.48
CA TYR A 291 -17.27 -3.29 -23.38
C TYR A 291 -17.30 -4.15 -22.12
N ILE A 292 -16.86 -3.60 -21.00
CA ILE A 292 -16.74 -4.31 -19.71
C ILE A 292 -17.64 -3.63 -18.67
N HIS A 293 -18.48 -4.42 -18.03
CA HIS A 293 -19.40 -3.97 -17.00
C HIS A 293 -19.56 -4.99 -15.86
N ARG A 294 -20.15 -4.57 -14.74
CA ARG A 294 -20.42 -5.47 -13.61
C ARG A 294 -21.48 -6.49 -13.99
N LYS A 295 -21.28 -7.72 -13.56
CA LYS A 295 -22.27 -8.80 -13.63
C LYS A 295 -22.77 -9.11 -12.22
N THR A 296 -24.07 -8.95 -12.02
CA THR A 296 -24.73 -9.15 -10.72
C THR A 296 -25.38 -10.54 -10.56
N THR A 297 -25.41 -11.31 -11.66
CA THR A 297 -25.96 -12.68 -11.68
C THR A 297 -24.83 -13.68 -11.92
N PRO A 298 -24.92 -14.91 -11.42
CA PRO A 298 -23.91 -15.95 -11.69
C PRO A 298 -23.73 -16.21 -13.19
N ILE A 299 -22.55 -16.73 -13.57
CA ILE A 299 -22.30 -17.24 -14.92
C ILE A 299 -23.18 -18.47 -15.12
N GLN A 300 -23.91 -18.53 -16.22
CA GLN A 300 -24.93 -19.57 -16.44
C GLN A 300 -24.37 -20.77 -17.20
N SER A 301 -23.43 -20.58 -18.11
CA SER A 301 -22.82 -21.65 -18.90
C SER A 301 -21.48 -22.07 -18.33
N GLU A 302 -21.28 -23.38 -18.22
CA GLU A 302 -19.98 -23.95 -17.85
C GLU A 302 -18.93 -23.81 -18.95
N ASP A 303 -19.36 -23.53 -20.20
CA ASP A 303 -18.49 -23.34 -21.36
C ASP A 303 -18.01 -21.90 -21.50
N ASP A 304 -18.58 -20.95 -20.73
CA ASP A 304 -18.19 -19.56 -20.77
C ASP A 304 -16.71 -19.36 -20.36
N VAL A 305 -16.03 -18.52 -21.12
CA VAL A 305 -14.62 -18.19 -20.83
C VAL A 305 -14.53 -17.25 -19.66
N VAL A 306 -13.79 -17.67 -18.62
CA VAL A 306 -13.59 -16.89 -17.40
C VAL A 306 -12.10 -16.69 -17.16
N PHE A 307 -11.69 -15.43 -17.09
CA PHE A 307 -10.34 -15.05 -16.67
C PHE A 307 -10.32 -14.80 -15.15
N ARG A 308 -9.42 -15.49 -14.43
CA ARG A 308 -9.32 -15.44 -12.97
C ARG A 308 -7.87 -15.70 -12.51
N LEU A 309 -7.49 -15.30 -11.31
CA LEU A 309 -6.13 -15.56 -10.79
C LEU A 309 -5.96 -16.94 -10.14
N VAL A 310 -7.03 -17.64 -9.86
CA VAL A 310 -7.00 -18.95 -9.21
C VAL A 310 -6.96 -20.04 -10.28
N GLN A 311 -6.04 -21.01 -10.11
CA GLN A 311 -5.96 -22.16 -11.00
C GLN A 311 -7.26 -22.99 -10.94
N SER A 312 -7.74 -23.42 -12.10
CA SER A 312 -8.93 -24.26 -12.21
C SER A 312 -8.63 -25.45 -13.14
N PRO A 313 -9.22 -26.62 -12.87
CA PRO A 313 -9.13 -27.76 -13.77
C PRO A 313 -9.97 -27.58 -15.06
N ARG A 314 -10.84 -26.57 -15.14
CA ARG A 314 -11.70 -26.33 -16.30
C ARG A 314 -10.92 -25.59 -17.38
N PRO A 315 -10.90 -26.08 -18.64
CA PRO A 315 -10.08 -25.50 -19.72
C PRO A 315 -10.52 -24.11 -20.17
N ASN A 316 -11.76 -23.73 -19.91
CA ASN A 316 -12.32 -22.42 -20.18
C ASN A 316 -12.05 -21.39 -19.08
N GLN A 317 -11.49 -21.80 -17.94
CA GLN A 317 -11.06 -20.92 -16.86
C GLN A 317 -9.56 -20.64 -16.97
N ILE A 318 -9.22 -19.40 -17.35
CA ILE A 318 -7.89 -19.00 -17.78
C ILE A 318 -7.29 -18.06 -16.75
N MET A 319 -6.06 -18.32 -16.33
CA MET A 319 -5.43 -17.52 -15.27
C MET A 319 -4.94 -16.14 -15.72
N ASP A 320 -4.45 -16.02 -16.95
CA ASP A 320 -3.73 -14.81 -17.38
C ASP A 320 -4.16 -14.35 -18.76
N ILE A 321 -4.95 -13.27 -18.79
CA ILE A 321 -5.41 -12.66 -20.05
C ILE A 321 -4.25 -12.11 -20.89
N THR A 322 -3.11 -11.81 -20.26
CA THR A 322 -1.94 -11.23 -20.95
C THR A 322 -1.09 -12.28 -21.65
N LYS A 323 -1.34 -13.58 -21.42
CA LYS A 323 -0.67 -14.73 -22.05
C LYS A 323 -1.63 -15.55 -22.91
N PRO A 324 -2.10 -15.00 -24.02
CA PRO A 324 -3.05 -15.69 -24.87
C PRO A 324 -2.43 -16.91 -25.56
N PHE A 325 -3.14 -18.04 -25.58
CA PHE A 325 -2.62 -19.32 -26.11
C PHE A 325 -3.41 -19.84 -27.34
N ASN A 326 -4.65 -19.39 -27.56
CA ASN A 326 -5.47 -19.80 -28.68
C ASN A 326 -5.97 -18.59 -29.50
N LYS A 327 -6.69 -18.82 -30.60
CA LYS A 327 -7.19 -17.77 -31.51
C LYS A 327 -8.12 -16.78 -30.78
N MET A 328 -9.01 -17.28 -29.93
CA MET A 328 -9.99 -16.46 -29.19
C MET A 328 -9.28 -15.58 -28.15
N THR A 329 -8.43 -16.15 -27.30
CA THR A 329 -7.69 -15.38 -26.30
C THR A 329 -6.74 -14.36 -26.90
N LYS A 330 -6.14 -14.67 -28.07
CA LYS A 330 -5.34 -13.71 -28.87
C LYS A 330 -6.18 -12.55 -29.37
N MET A 331 -7.40 -12.81 -29.81
CA MET A 331 -8.34 -11.77 -30.24
C MET A 331 -8.73 -10.88 -29.06
N ILE A 332 -9.10 -11.46 -27.92
CA ILE A 332 -9.45 -10.70 -26.70
C ILE A 332 -8.27 -9.81 -26.28
N TRP A 333 -7.06 -10.37 -26.17
CA TRP A 333 -5.88 -9.61 -25.78
C TRP A 333 -5.56 -8.46 -26.73
N LYS A 334 -5.81 -8.65 -28.03
CA LYS A 334 -5.61 -7.61 -29.05
C LYS A 334 -6.44 -6.34 -28.79
N TYR A 335 -7.66 -6.46 -28.26
CA TYR A 335 -8.46 -5.27 -27.93
C TYR A 335 -7.79 -4.42 -26.85
N PHE A 336 -7.21 -5.03 -25.83
CA PHE A 336 -6.43 -4.33 -24.81
C PHE A 336 -5.19 -3.64 -25.40
N GLN A 337 -4.45 -4.32 -26.27
CA GLN A 337 -3.28 -3.75 -26.92
C GLN A 337 -3.59 -2.57 -27.85
N LEU A 338 -4.76 -2.59 -28.48
CA LEU A 338 -5.22 -1.55 -29.40
C LEU A 338 -6.00 -0.42 -28.72
N ASN A 339 -6.13 -0.43 -27.38
CA ASN A 339 -6.95 0.50 -26.61
C ASN A 339 -8.44 0.53 -27.07
N LYS A 340 -8.97 -0.62 -27.50
CA LYS A 340 -10.35 -0.81 -27.91
C LYS A 340 -11.20 -1.45 -26.80
N VAL A 341 -10.97 -1.03 -25.57
CA VAL A 341 -11.68 -1.49 -24.38
C VAL A 341 -12.36 -0.31 -23.71
N PHE A 342 -13.68 -0.43 -23.50
CA PHE A 342 -14.50 0.57 -22.84
C PHE A 342 -15.09 0.00 -21.57
N TYR A 343 -15.32 0.85 -20.58
CA TYR A 343 -15.75 0.44 -19.26
C TYR A 343 -17.06 1.10 -18.87
N GLN A 344 -17.86 0.43 -18.06
CA GLN A 344 -19.11 0.97 -17.51
C GLN A 344 -18.86 2.23 -16.69
N ASP A 345 -17.82 2.18 -15.86
CA ASP A 345 -17.38 3.26 -14.98
C ASP A 345 -15.88 3.13 -14.66
N ASN A 346 -15.32 4.12 -13.97
CA ASN A 346 -13.91 4.12 -13.59
C ASN A 346 -13.57 3.02 -12.59
N GLU A 347 -14.51 2.57 -11.76
CA GLU A 347 -14.26 1.49 -10.81
C GLU A 347 -14.09 0.15 -11.52
N VAL A 348 -14.92 -0.14 -12.53
CA VAL A 348 -14.75 -1.33 -13.38
C VAL A 348 -13.39 -1.30 -14.08
N GLY A 349 -12.99 -0.15 -14.62
CA GLY A 349 -11.66 0.02 -15.20
C GLY A 349 -10.54 -0.26 -14.21
N GLU A 350 -10.68 0.20 -12.97
CA GLU A 350 -9.70 -0.03 -11.91
C GLU A 350 -9.61 -1.51 -11.49
N VAL A 351 -10.74 -2.24 -11.45
CA VAL A 351 -10.77 -3.70 -11.22
C VAL A 351 -9.96 -4.43 -12.28
N VAL A 352 -10.24 -4.16 -13.56
CA VAL A 352 -9.56 -4.79 -14.70
C VAL A 352 -8.07 -4.48 -14.70
N ARG A 353 -7.69 -3.22 -14.44
CA ARG A 353 -6.28 -2.82 -14.32
C ARG A 353 -5.57 -3.61 -13.23
N ASN A 354 -6.16 -3.74 -12.05
CA ASN A 354 -5.54 -4.47 -10.95
C ASN A 354 -5.46 -5.97 -11.25
N TYR A 355 -6.46 -6.57 -11.88
CA TYR A 355 -6.39 -7.93 -12.40
C TYR A 355 -5.17 -8.10 -13.33
N MET A 356 -5.01 -7.22 -14.33
CA MET A 356 -3.88 -7.30 -15.29
C MET A 356 -2.51 -7.09 -14.62
N VAL A 357 -2.42 -6.21 -13.62
CA VAL A 357 -1.19 -6.03 -12.82
C VAL A 357 -0.85 -7.31 -12.06
N GLN A 358 -1.83 -8.06 -11.57
CA GLN A 358 -1.60 -9.35 -10.91
C GLN A 358 -1.20 -10.44 -11.91
N CYS A 359 -1.82 -10.50 -13.10
CA CYS A 359 -1.42 -11.40 -14.19
C CYS A 359 0.08 -11.28 -14.53
N GLY A 360 0.60 -10.08 -14.63
CA GLY A 360 2.00 -9.83 -14.95
C GLY A 360 3.01 -10.34 -13.91
N LYS A 361 2.53 -10.73 -12.72
CA LYS A 361 3.36 -11.25 -11.62
C LYS A 361 3.43 -12.78 -11.55
N MET A 362 2.50 -13.48 -12.19
CA MET A 362 2.48 -14.95 -12.24
C MET A 362 3.50 -15.45 -13.27
N LYS A 363 4.80 -15.36 -12.93
CA LYS A 363 5.92 -15.93 -13.70
C LYS A 363 6.45 -17.19 -13.01
#